data_a4d2a31a4ccb8781e26004128a3fda9b
#
_entry.id   a4d2a31a4ccb8781e26004128a3fda9b
#
_cell.length_a   1.000
_cell.length_b   1.000
_cell.length_c   1.000
_cell.angle_alpha   90.00
_cell.angle_beta   90.00
_cell.angle_gamma   90.00
#
_symmetry.space_group_name_H-M   'P 1'
#
loop_
_entity.id
_entity.type
_entity.pdbx_description
1 polymer ?
#
loop_
_entity_poly.entity_id
_entity_poly.type
_entity_poly.pdbx_seq_one_letter_code
_entity_poly.pdbx_strand_id
1 'polypeptide(L)'
;MRTLSLLFLLGACGPDTAWREAFDATSGGWLLNVSGSSASDLYAVGGEPARGRITHYDGASWAEVQHGLDVPLLNWGHGFGPTDVTVVGNGGTVVHFDGSGWTEQSTPTTETLWGVWGAAPDDLWAVGGSGFPGATATILHFDGSEWSDHPPPALMGASVHAFFKVWGTSASNVYIVGQRGLLLHWDGTAWAQELTGASDDLISLWGTGPDHILAVGGRGNGVVARWDGVAWQSERLTPLPGLNGVWMRADGVAHVAGIRGTLGTIDFVTLEVEEASILDSRDFHSVFGTEGRLVAVGGNLSSSAGPFTGIAYERGLASNE
;
A
#
# COMPACT_ATOMS: atom_id res chain seq x y z
N MET A 1 10.93 -55.26 34.94
CA MET A 1 10.24 -54.61 33.83
C MET A 1 10.34 -53.10 34.04
N ARG A 2 11.19 -52.41 33.30
CA ARG A 2 11.31 -50.95 33.30
C ARG A 2 10.55 -50.41 32.10
N THR A 3 9.47 -49.69 32.34
CA THR A 3 8.66 -49.01 31.34
C THR A 3 9.45 -47.78 30.84
N LEU A 4 9.81 -47.79 29.56
CA LEU A 4 10.43 -46.68 28.87
C LEU A 4 9.30 -45.73 28.41
N SER A 5 9.12 -44.57 29.06
CA SER A 5 8.23 -43.52 28.61
C SER A 5 8.91 -42.75 27.50
N LEU A 6 8.38 -42.88 26.28
CA LEU A 6 8.79 -42.10 25.13
C LEU A 6 8.12 -40.72 25.24
N LEU A 7 8.91 -39.68 25.58
CA LEU A 7 8.47 -38.28 25.56
C LEU A 7 8.52 -37.81 24.09
N PHE A 8 7.35 -37.66 23.47
CA PHE A 8 7.26 -36.92 22.21
C PHE A 8 7.44 -35.42 22.51
N LEU A 9 8.61 -34.91 22.24
CA LEU A 9 8.82 -33.47 22.08
C LEU A 9 8.07 -33.05 20.80
N LEU A 10 6.90 -32.47 20.94
CA LEU A 10 6.28 -31.63 19.91
C LEU A 10 7.17 -30.39 19.81
N GLY A 11 8.11 -30.37 18.87
CA GLY A 11 8.81 -29.19 18.47
C GLY A 11 7.75 -28.20 17.97
N ALA A 12 7.56 -27.09 18.69
CA ALA A 12 6.87 -25.93 18.15
C ALA A 12 7.71 -25.48 16.94
N CYS A 13 7.25 -25.77 15.72
CA CYS A 13 7.77 -25.12 14.53
C CYS A 13 7.44 -23.63 14.71
N GLY A 14 8.47 -22.81 14.88
CA GLY A 14 8.33 -21.36 14.75
C GLY A 14 7.77 -21.00 13.37
N PRO A 15 7.26 -19.79 13.19
CA PRO A 15 6.74 -19.36 11.91
C PRO A 15 7.84 -19.51 10.84
N ASP A 16 7.45 -20.01 9.68
CA ASP A 16 8.34 -20.09 8.51
C ASP A 16 8.59 -18.67 8.01
N THR A 17 9.77 -18.13 8.31
CA THR A 17 10.18 -16.77 7.96
C THR A 17 10.72 -16.65 6.53
N ALA A 18 10.83 -17.77 5.78
CA ALA A 18 11.20 -17.74 4.38
C ALA A 18 10.04 -17.24 3.51
N TRP A 19 10.35 -16.40 2.53
CA TRP A 19 9.39 -16.00 1.52
C TRP A 19 8.98 -17.18 0.64
N ARG A 20 7.70 -17.35 0.41
CA ARG A 20 7.12 -18.35 -0.51
C ARG A 20 5.99 -17.73 -1.31
N GLU A 21 5.62 -18.34 -2.41
CA GLU A 21 4.43 -17.93 -3.17
C GLU A 21 3.17 -18.05 -2.30
N ALA A 22 2.38 -16.99 -2.23
CA ALA A 22 1.14 -16.96 -1.47
C ALA A 22 -0.02 -17.60 -2.24
N PHE A 23 -0.10 -17.31 -3.55
CA PHE A 23 -1.02 -17.89 -4.51
C PHE A 23 -0.55 -17.62 -5.94
N ASP A 24 -1.01 -18.42 -6.91
CA ASP A 24 -0.73 -18.19 -8.33
C ASP A 24 -1.49 -16.95 -8.84
N ALA A 25 -0.77 -15.85 -9.03
CA ALA A 25 -1.30 -14.58 -9.53
C ALA A 25 -1.00 -14.36 -11.03
N THR A 26 -0.41 -15.34 -11.74
CA THR A 26 0.12 -15.15 -13.10
C THR A 26 -0.96 -14.85 -14.14
N SER A 27 -2.18 -15.34 -13.95
CA SER A 27 -3.29 -15.15 -14.89
C SER A 27 -4.23 -14.00 -14.52
N GLY A 28 -4.00 -13.33 -13.36
CA GLY A 28 -4.90 -12.32 -12.79
C GLY A 28 -4.60 -10.88 -13.22
N GLY A 29 -3.57 -10.65 -14.02
CA GLY A 29 -3.04 -9.31 -14.26
C GLY A 29 -2.10 -8.86 -13.15
N TRP A 30 -1.80 -7.58 -13.08
CA TRP A 30 -0.99 -7.00 -12.01
C TRP A 30 -1.71 -7.06 -10.66
N LEU A 31 -0.95 -7.09 -9.58
CA LEU A 31 -1.43 -6.83 -8.23
C LEU A 31 -0.77 -5.55 -7.71
N LEU A 32 -1.56 -4.55 -7.37
CA LEU A 32 -1.05 -3.22 -7.02
C LEU A 32 -1.15 -2.93 -5.52
N ASN A 33 -2.07 -3.57 -4.82
CA ASN A 33 -2.19 -3.44 -3.38
C ASN A 33 -2.54 -4.77 -2.72
N VAL A 34 -2.04 -4.93 -1.50
CA VAL A 34 -2.55 -5.88 -0.51
C VAL A 34 -2.81 -5.14 0.78
N SER A 35 -3.97 -5.36 1.38
CA SER A 35 -4.41 -4.78 2.64
C SER A 35 -5.42 -5.70 3.32
N GLY A 36 -5.78 -5.45 4.56
CA GLY A 36 -6.79 -6.25 5.24
C GLY A 36 -7.05 -5.81 6.66
N SER A 37 -8.07 -6.40 7.27
CA SER A 37 -8.50 -6.11 8.63
C SER A 37 -7.88 -7.06 9.67
N SER A 38 -7.40 -8.23 9.24
CA SER A 38 -6.79 -9.24 10.11
C SER A 38 -5.93 -10.23 9.34
N ALA A 39 -5.25 -11.15 10.05
CA ALA A 39 -4.48 -12.24 9.44
C ALA A 39 -5.32 -13.23 8.63
N SER A 40 -6.63 -13.24 8.82
CA SER A 40 -7.60 -14.09 8.13
C SER A 40 -8.55 -13.32 7.19
N ASP A 41 -8.30 -12.04 6.97
CA ASP A 41 -9.10 -11.19 6.10
C ASP A 41 -8.20 -10.20 5.37
N LEU A 42 -7.74 -10.61 4.17
CA LEU A 42 -6.85 -9.82 3.32
C LEU A 42 -7.43 -9.70 1.92
N TYR A 43 -7.26 -8.53 1.32
CA TYR A 43 -7.63 -8.24 -0.06
C TYR A 43 -6.40 -7.89 -0.87
N ALA A 44 -6.24 -8.50 -2.03
CA ALA A 44 -5.28 -8.10 -3.05
C ALA A 44 -6.05 -7.56 -4.25
N VAL A 45 -5.71 -6.34 -4.69
CA VAL A 45 -6.41 -5.68 -5.79
C VAL A 45 -5.45 -5.36 -6.92
N GLY A 46 -5.99 -5.34 -8.14
CA GLY A 46 -5.19 -5.12 -9.33
C GLY A 46 -5.99 -5.36 -10.60
N GLY A 47 -5.41 -6.12 -11.52
CA GLY A 47 -6.03 -6.53 -12.78
C GLY A 47 -5.23 -6.14 -14.02
N GLU A 48 -5.91 -5.99 -15.12
CA GLU A 48 -5.40 -5.49 -16.39
C GLU A 48 -5.90 -4.05 -16.62
N PRO A 49 -5.32 -3.28 -17.55
CA PRO A 49 -5.72 -1.87 -17.76
C PRO A 49 -7.23 -1.66 -17.93
N ALA A 50 -7.93 -2.58 -18.61
CA ALA A 50 -9.36 -2.51 -18.88
C ALA A 50 -10.22 -3.38 -17.95
N ARG A 51 -9.63 -4.10 -16.99
CA ARG A 51 -10.37 -5.04 -16.13
C ARG A 51 -9.78 -5.10 -14.75
N GLY A 52 -10.47 -4.52 -13.78
CA GLY A 52 -10.16 -4.58 -12.36
C GLY A 52 -10.42 -5.98 -11.79
N ARG A 53 -9.60 -6.40 -10.84
CA ARG A 53 -9.73 -7.69 -10.13
C ARG A 53 -9.50 -7.49 -8.64
N ILE A 54 -10.23 -8.27 -7.87
CA ILE A 54 -10.11 -8.34 -6.42
C ILE A 54 -9.93 -9.82 -6.05
N THR A 55 -8.95 -10.12 -5.24
CA THR A 55 -8.71 -11.45 -4.68
C THR A 55 -8.77 -11.34 -3.16
N HIS A 56 -9.50 -12.23 -2.51
CA HIS A 56 -9.73 -12.23 -1.06
C HIS A 56 -9.14 -13.48 -0.41
N TYR A 57 -8.52 -13.30 0.74
CA TYR A 57 -8.08 -14.35 1.65
C TYR A 57 -9.03 -14.45 2.83
N ASP A 58 -9.69 -15.59 2.99
CA ASP A 58 -10.71 -15.84 4.00
C ASP A 58 -10.20 -16.51 5.29
N GLY A 59 -8.87 -16.52 5.45
CA GLY A 59 -8.21 -17.23 6.55
C GLY A 59 -7.76 -18.65 6.19
N ALA A 60 -8.22 -19.20 5.07
CA ALA A 60 -7.87 -20.54 4.61
C ALA A 60 -7.24 -20.53 3.21
N SER A 61 -7.79 -19.73 2.29
CA SER A 61 -7.36 -19.70 0.89
C SER A 61 -7.59 -18.34 0.25
N TRP A 62 -6.80 -18.05 -0.80
CA TRP A 62 -7.03 -16.93 -1.69
C TRP A 62 -8.00 -17.32 -2.81
N ALA A 63 -9.01 -16.49 -3.07
CA ALA A 63 -9.97 -16.69 -4.14
C ALA A 63 -10.32 -15.36 -4.84
N GLU A 64 -10.49 -15.40 -6.17
CA GLU A 64 -10.98 -14.25 -6.93
C GLU A 64 -12.42 -13.93 -6.54
N VAL A 65 -12.67 -12.67 -6.21
CA VAL A 65 -14.01 -12.15 -5.89
C VAL A 65 -14.76 -11.88 -7.18
N GLN A 66 -15.95 -12.48 -7.32
CA GLN A 66 -16.84 -12.23 -8.44
C GLN A 66 -17.67 -10.98 -8.13
N HIS A 67 -17.08 -9.78 -8.25
CA HIS A 67 -17.74 -8.52 -7.89
C HIS A 67 -18.80 -8.06 -8.89
N GLY A 68 -18.81 -8.60 -10.11
CA GLY A 68 -19.87 -8.36 -11.10
C GLY A 68 -19.85 -6.98 -11.76
N LEU A 69 -18.86 -6.16 -11.49
CA LEU A 69 -18.70 -4.80 -12.04
C LEU A 69 -17.78 -4.82 -13.26
N ASP A 70 -18.04 -3.94 -14.23
CA ASP A 70 -17.19 -3.70 -15.40
C ASP A 70 -16.35 -2.43 -15.13
N VAL A 71 -15.24 -2.62 -14.43
CA VAL A 71 -14.36 -1.53 -13.97
C VAL A 71 -12.95 -1.72 -14.48
N PRO A 72 -12.20 -0.62 -14.74
CA PRO A 72 -10.81 -0.68 -15.14
C PRO A 72 -9.91 -1.13 -13.99
N LEU A 73 -8.59 -1.15 -14.23
CA LEU A 73 -7.56 -1.50 -13.26
C LEU A 73 -7.81 -0.85 -11.89
N LEU A 74 -7.78 -1.66 -10.85
CA LEU A 74 -7.90 -1.24 -9.45
C LEU A 74 -6.51 -1.07 -8.84
N ASN A 75 -6.28 0.04 -8.15
CA ASN A 75 -4.94 0.45 -7.72
C ASN A 75 -4.69 0.29 -6.23
N TRP A 76 -5.69 0.56 -5.39
CA TRP A 76 -5.53 0.55 -3.93
C TRP A 76 -6.84 0.25 -3.22
N GLY A 77 -6.75 -0.42 -2.05
CA GLY A 77 -7.89 -0.71 -1.19
C GLY A 77 -7.63 -0.35 0.27
N HIS A 78 -8.68 0.06 0.96
CA HIS A 78 -8.73 0.30 2.40
C HIS A 78 -9.99 -0.31 2.97
N GLY A 79 -9.90 -0.97 4.12
CA GLY A 79 -11.04 -1.62 4.76
C GLY A 79 -11.09 -1.33 6.26
N PHE A 80 -12.31 -1.19 6.78
CA PHE A 80 -12.60 -1.05 8.22
C PHE A 80 -12.94 -2.39 8.88
N GLY A 81 -13.08 -3.43 8.07
CA GLY A 81 -13.41 -4.78 8.50
C GLY A 81 -13.77 -5.66 7.31
N PRO A 82 -14.13 -6.92 7.54
CA PRO A 82 -14.42 -7.88 6.49
C PRO A 82 -15.68 -7.56 5.68
N THR A 83 -16.49 -6.60 6.15
CA THR A 83 -17.76 -6.19 5.51
C THR A 83 -17.76 -4.74 5.04
N ASP A 84 -16.62 -4.07 5.09
CA ASP A 84 -16.52 -2.66 4.70
C ASP A 84 -15.16 -2.40 4.07
N VAL A 85 -15.12 -2.39 2.73
CA VAL A 85 -13.89 -2.24 1.94
C VAL A 85 -14.12 -1.29 0.78
N THR A 86 -13.32 -0.25 0.68
CA THR A 86 -13.32 0.69 -0.44
C THR A 86 -12.06 0.49 -1.28
N VAL A 87 -12.22 0.41 -2.60
CA VAL A 87 -11.14 0.22 -3.58
C VAL A 87 -11.23 1.31 -4.63
N VAL A 88 -10.08 1.88 -4.98
CA VAL A 88 -9.97 2.92 -6.02
C VAL A 88 -9.16 2.43 -7.21
N GLY A 89 -9.39 3.05 -8.38
CA GLY A 89 -8.78 2.61 -9.62
C GLY A 89 -8.62 3.69 -10.68
N ASN A 90 -8.35 3.25 -11.91
CA ASN A 90 -8.22 4.11 -13.07
C ASN A 90 -9.55 4.80 -13.41
N GLY A 91 -9.47 5.96 -14.08
CA GLY A 91 -10.65 6.66 -14.58
C GLY A 91 -11.58 7.22 -13.50
N GLY A 92 -11.07 7.47 -12.29
CA GLY A 92 -11.86 7.96 -11.17
C GLY A 92 -12.69 6.86 -10.49
N THR A 93 -12.46 5.58 -10.82
CA THR A 93 -13.23 4.46 -10.28
C THR A 93 -13.08 4.36 -8.77
N VAL A 94 -14.20 4.23 -8.09
CA VAL A 94 -14.32 3.83 -6.68
C VAL A 94 -15.35 2.71 -6.59
N VAL A 95 -14.99 1.59 -5.98
CA VAL A 95 -15.90 0.49 -5.66
C VAL A 95 -15.91 0.21 -4.17
N HIS A 96 -17.08 -0.07 -3.64
CA HIS A 96 -17.30 -0.29 -2.22
C HIS A 96 -18.02 -1.62 -1.96
N PHE A 97 -17.54 -2.35 -0.95
CA PHE A 97 -18.19 -3.55 -0.41
C PHE A 97 -18.82 -3.22 0.93
N ASP A 98 -20.12 -3.42 1.04
CA ASP A 98 -20.93 -3.15 2.23
C ASP A 98 -21.28 -4.43 3.04
N GLY A 99 -20.59 -5.54 2.75
CA GLY A 99 -20.86 -6.84 3.36
C GLY A 99 -21.92 -7.66 2.62
N SER A 100 -22.68 -7.06 1.71
CA SER A 100 -23.70 -7.74 0.90
C SER A 100 -23.33 -7.83 -0.58
N GLY A 101 -22.61 -6.84 -1.10
CA GLY A 101 -22.21 -6.78 -2.50
C GLY A 101 -21.26 -5.62 -2.79
N TRP A 102 -20.64 -5.69 -3.96
CA TRP A 102 -19.78 -4.62 -4.47
C TRP A 102 -20.60 -3.65 -5.31
N THR A 103 -20.45 -2.37 -5.09
CA THR A 103 -21.09 -1.30 -5.84
C THR A 103 -20.08 -0.25 -6.29
N GLU A 104 -20.29 0.31 -7.47
CA GLU A 104 -19.50 1.46 -7.94
C GLU A 104 -20.11 2.76 -7.40
N GLN A 105 -19.24 3.63 -6.87
CA GLN A 105 -19.61 4.96 -6.38
C GLN A 105 -19.21 6.02 -7.40
N SER A 106 -20.08 7.02 -7.61
CA SER A 106 -19.77 8.15 -8.50
C SER A 106 -18.74 9.08 -7.89
N THR A 107 -17.79 9.53 -8.71
CA THR A 107 -16.78 10.52 -8.32
C THR A 107 -16.80 11.73 -9.27
N PRO A 108 -16.33 12.90 -8.83
CA PRO A 108 -16.26 14.11 -9.66
C PRO A 108 -15.03 14.15 -10.60
N THR A 109 -14.28 13.06 -10.73
CA THR A 109 -13.04 12.99 -11.49
C THR A 109 -13.00 11.83 -12.48
N THR A 110 -12.21 11.97 -13.53
CA THR A 110 -11.79 10.87 -14.42
C THR A 110 -10.30 10.59 -14.33
N GLU A 111 -9.58 11.27 -13.43
CA GLU A 111 -8.17 10.99 -13.17
C GLU A 111 -8.00 9.64 -12.48
N THR A 112 -6.86 9.00 -12.69
CA THR A 112 -6.51 7.77 -11.98
C THR A 112 -6.38 8.03 -10.47
N LEU A 113 -7.07 7.25 -9.65
CA LEU A 113 -6.92 7.26 -8.19
C LEU A 113 -5.91 6.20 -7.77
N TRP A 114 -4.86 6.62 -7.05
CA TRP A 114 -3.71 5.78 -6.66
C TRP A 114 -3.75 5.33 -5.21
N GLY A 115 -4.47 6.02 -4.36
CA GLY A 115 -4.55 5.73 -2.93
C GLY A 115 -5.90 6.10 -2.35
N VAL A 116 -6.36 5.31 -1.37
CA VAL A 116 -7.52 5.60 -0.53
C VAL A 116 -7.19 5.22 0.90
N TRP A 117 -7.64 6.05 1.84
CA TRP A 117 -7.55 5.83 3.27
C TRP A 117 -8.68 6.57 3.97
N GLY A 118 -9.16 6.05 5.10
CA GLY A 118 -10.19 6.70 5.90
C GLY A 118 -9.96 6.56 7.40
N ALA A 119 -10.42 7.54 8.15
CA ALA A 119 -10.48 7.49 9.60
C ALA A 119 -11.73 6.73 10.10
N ALA A 120 -12.79 6.73 9.29
CA ALA A 120 -14.05 6.05 9.51
C ALA A 120 -14.72 5.70 8.17
N PRO A 121 -15.72 4.80 8.13
CA PRO A 121 -16.44 4.44 6.91
C PRO A 121 -17.13 5.61 6.20
N ASP A 122 -17.41 6.66 6.91
CA ASP A 122 -18.03 7.91 6.46
C ASP A 122 -17.05 9.08 6.34
N ASP A 123 -15.73 8.81 6.45
CA ASP A 123 -14.67 9.81 6.35
C ASP A 123 -13.45 9.20 5.65
N LEU A 124 -13.46 9.27 4.28
CA LEU A 124 -12.37 8.74 3.46
C LEU A 124 -11.78 9.81 2.55
N TRP A 125 -10.49 9.67 2.30
CA TRP A 125 -9.73 10.45 1.34
C TRP A 125 -9.26 9.56 0.20
N ALA A 126 -9.39 10.01 -1.04
CA ALA A 126 -8.79 9.38 -2.20
C ALA A 126 -7.93 10.37 -2.96
N VAL A 127 -6.80 9.90 -3.49
CA VAL A 127 -5.81 10.75 -4.16
C VAL A 127 -5.35 10.16 -5.48
N GLY A 128 -4.98 11.04 -6.42
CA GLY A 128 -4.64 10.59 -7.74
C GLY A 128 -3.99 11.63 -8.65
N GLY A 129 -4.12 11.36 -9.95
CA GLY A 129 -3.55 12.10 -11.07
C GLY A 129 -2.76 11.19 -12.00
N SER A 130 -2.47 11.61 -13.23
CA SER A 130 -1.79 10.73 -14.20
C SER A 130 -0.27 10.87 -14.21
N GLY A 131 0.28 11.85 -13.52
CA GLY A 131 1.72 12.11 -13.48
C GLY A 131 2.29 12.75 -14.75
N PHE A 132 1.51 12.94 -15.81
CA PHE A 132 1.91 13.58 -17.06
C PHE A 132 1.54 15.07 -17.08
N PRO A 133 2.28 15.90 -17.83
CA PRO A 133 1.91 17.30 -18.01
C PRO A 133 0.49 17.44 -18.57
N GLY A 134 -0.32 18.27 -17.92
CA GLY A 134 -1.74 18.50 -18.28
C GLY A 134 -2.73 17.70 -17.44
N ALA A 135 -2.30 16.71 -16.68
CA ALA A 135 -3.13 16.06 -15.67
C ALA A 135 -3.28 16.95 -14.43
N THR A 136 -4.33 16.70 -13.69
CA THR A 136 -4.62 17.39 -12.43
C THR A 136 -4.36 16.44 -11.26
N ALA A 137 -3.45 16.80 -10.37
CA ALA A 137 -3.31 16.10 -9.11
C ALA A 137 -4.60 16.28 -8.30
N THR A 138 -5.20 15.16 -7.89
CA THR A 138 -6.57 15.09 -7.38
C THR A 138 -6.59 14.65 -5.93
N ILE A 139 -7.38 15.34 -5.12
CA ILE A 139 -7.75 14.91 -3.76
C ILE A 139 -9.29 14.90 -3.72
N LEU A 140 -9.86 13.77 -3.33
CA LEU A 140 -11.29 13.62 -3.07
C LEU A 140 -11.52 13.31 -1.61
N HIS A 141 -12.65 13.77 -1.08
CA HIS A 141 -13.15 13.47 0.25
C HIS A 141 -14.54 12.85 0.16
N PHE A 142 -14.76 11.75 0.89
CA PHE A 142 -16.06 11.13 1.10
C PHE A 142 -16.59 11.48 2.49
N ASP A 143 -17.78 12.03 2.54
CA ASP A 143 -18.44 12.51 3.78
C ASP A 143 -19.50 11.54 4.33
N GLY A 144 -19.48 10.29 3.86
CA GLY A 144 -20.49 9.27 4.17
C GLY A 144 -21.65 9.24 3.19
N SER A 145 -21.77 10.22 2.28
CA SER A 145 -22.83 10.29 1.29
C SER A 145 -22.33 10.42 -0.14
N GLU A 146 -21.34 11.27 -0.37
CA GLU A 146 -20.80 11.54 -1.71
C GLU A 146 -19.29 11.82 -1.69
N TRP A 147 -18.63 11.54 -2.80
CA TRP A 147 -17.27 11.98 -3.07
C TRP A 147 -17.27 13.38 -3.64
N SER A 148 -16.54 14.29 -3.02
CA SER A 148 -16.38 15.67 -3.45
C SER A 148 -14.91 16.00 -3.74
N ASP A 149 -14.68 16.94 -4.67
CA ASP A 149 -13.36 17.48 -4.95
C ASP A 149 -12.87 18.33 -3.78
N HIS A 150 -11.64 18.08 -3.34
CA HIS A 150 -10.99 18.82 -2.27
C HIS A 150 -9.64 19.36 -2.76
N PRO A 151 -9.63 20.56 -3.38
CA PRO A 151 -8.42 21.06 -4.05
C PRO A 151 -7.21 21.15 -3.14
N PRO A 152 -6.01 20.78 -3.62
CA PRO A 152 -4.78 20.96 -2.84
C PRO A 152 -4.52 22.46 -2.59
N PRO A 153 -3.73 22.79 -1.56
CA PRO A 153 -3.27 24.16 -1.34
C PRO A 153 -2.35 24.62 -2.48
N ALA A 154 -2.03 25.93 -2.50
CA ALA A 154 -0.99 26.40 -3.39
C ALA A 154 0.34 25.73 -3.06
N LEU A 155 0.89 24.97 -4.01
CA LEU A 155 2.10 24.17 -3.81
C LEU A 155 3.36 25.02 -4.02
N MET A 156 4.35 24.81 -3.18
CA MET A 156 5.69 25.38 -3.35
C MET A 156 6.50 24.55 -4.35
N GLY A 157 7.22 25.22 -5.25
CA GLY A 157 8.16 24.56 -6.16
C GLY A 157 7.53 24.21 -7.52
N ALA A 158 7.99 23.10 -8.09
CA ALA A 158 7.58 22.69 -9.43
C ALA A 158 6.18 22.04 -9.41
N SER A 159 5.46 22.15 -10.53
CA SER A 159 4.14 21.55 -10.70
C SER A 159 4.15 20.05 -10.41
N VAL A 160 3.14 19.61 -9.69
CA VAL A 160 2.86 18.20 -9.35
C VAL A 160 1.55 17.81 -10.05
N HIS A 161 1.56 16.66 -10.70
CA HIS A 161 0.43 16.18 -11.51
C HIS A 161 -0.15 14.87 -10.97
N ALA A 162 0.44 14.30 -9.92
CA ALA A 162 -0.08 13.13 -9.23
C ALA A 162 0.32 13.10 -7.76
N PHE A 163 -0.65 12.71 -6.93
CA PHE A 163 -0.46 12.19 -5.59
C PHE A 163 -0.57 10.67 -5.65
N PHE A 164 0.27 9.96 -4.90
CA PHE A 164 0.36 8.50 -5.02
C PHE A 164 -0.26 7.77 -3.84
N LYS A 165 -0.18 8.34 -2.64
CA LYS A 165 -0.71 7.68 -1.45
C LYS A 165 -1.27 8.69 -0.46
N VAL A 166 -2.33 8.26 0.23
CA VAL A 166 -2.89 8.92 1.39
C VAL A 166 -2.93 7.93 2.55
N TRP A 167 -2.62 8.40 3.75
CA TRP A 167 -2.63 7.64 4.99
C TRP A 167 -2.71 8.59 6.18
N GLY A 168 -3.27 8.14 7.29
CA GLY A 168 -3.36 8.97 8.48
C GLY A 168 -3.49 8.18 9.77
N THR A 169 -3.55 8.90 10.88
CA THR A 169 -3.78 8.34 12.22
C THR A 169 -5.14 8.72 12.80
N SER A 170 -5.79 9.73 12.22
CA SER A 170 -7.12 10.21 12.64
C SER A 170 -7.72 11.11 11.56
N ALA A 171 -8.99 11.48 11.70
CA ALA A 171 -9.68 12.44 10.83
C ALA A 171 -9.00 13.83 10.74
N SER A 172 -8.16 14.18 11.71
CA SER A 172 -7.41 15.45 11.75
C SER A 172 -5.90 15.29 11.63
N ASN A 173 -5.42 14.13 11.19
CA ASN A 173 -4.00 13.88 11.00
C ASN A 173 -3.80 12.93 9.83
N VAL A 174 -3.86 13.49 8.60
CA VAL A 174 -3.79 12.75 7.34
C VAL A 174 -2.65 13.28 6.48
N TYR A 175 -1.92 12.40 5.84
CA TYR A 175 -0.78 12.72 5.01
C TYR A 175 -0.97 12.21 3.58
N ILE A 176 -0.54 13.01 2.61
CA ILE A 176 -0.51 12.65 1.19
C ILE A 176 0.92 12.78 0.70
N VAL A 177 1.39 11.78 -0.04
CA VAL A 177 2.68 11.85 -0.74
C VAL A 177 2.50 11.78 -2.25
N GLY A 178 3.47 12.33 -2.98
CA GLY A 178 3.37 12.43 -4.43
C GLY A 178 4.71 12.67 -5.12
N GLN A 179 4.60 13.20 -6.34
CA GLN A 179 5.75 13.51 -7.16
C GLN A 179 6.71 14.48 -6.48
N ARG A 180 8.02 14.34 -6.78
CA ARG A 180 9.09 15.29 -6.41
C ARG A 180 9.24 15.53 -4.92
N GLY A 181 9.02 14.50 -4.10
CA GLY A 181 9.13 14.59 -2.65
C GLY A 181 8.01 15.36 -1.97
N LEU A 182 6.92 15.64 -2.72
CA LEU A 182 5.77 16.34 -2.15
C LEU A 182 5.19 15.54 -0.99
N LEU A 183 4.89 16.27 0.07
CA LEU A 183 4.07 15.81 1.17
C LEU A 183 3.08 16.91 1.57
N LEU A 184 1.82 16.53 1.72
CA LEU A 184 0.76 17.36 2.30
C LEU A 184 0.34 16.75 3.62
N HIS A 185 0.01 17.61 4.58
CA HIS A 185 -0.54 17.26 5.88
C HIS A 185 -1.88 17.97 6.09
N TRP A 186 -2.90 17.22 6.48
CA TRP A 186 -4.22 17.68 6.90
C TRP A 186 -4.29 17.74 8.42
N ASP A 187 -4.59 18.91 8.98
CA ASP A 187 -4.68 19.15 10.41
C ASP A 187 -6.12 19.09 10.97
N GLY A 188 -7.07 18.64 10.16
CA GLY A 188 -8.50 18.64 10.47
C GLY A 188 -9.23 19.88 9.94
N THR A 189 -8.51 20.86 9.40
CA THR A 189 -9.09 22.11 8.87
C THR A 189 -8.56 22.50 7.51
N ALA A 190 -7.29 22.25 7.24
CA ALA A 190 -6.64 22.63 5.99
C ALA A 190 -5.47 21.71 5.65
N TRP A 191 -5.22 21.55 4.34
CA TRP A 191 -4.00 20.95 3.83
C TRP A 191 -2.86 21.96 3.84
N ALA A 192 -1.70 21.55 4.33
CA ALA A 192 -0.46 22.29 4.28
C ALA A 192 0.65 21.45 3.64
N GLN A 193 1.51 22.06 2.83
CA GLN A 193 2.70 21.39 2.31
C GLN A 193 3.80 21.42 3.36
N GLU A 194 4.38 20.24 3.64
CA GLU A 194 5.55 20.07 4.50
C GLU A 194 6.78 19.68 3.66
N LEU A 195 7.94 20.13 4.07
CA LEU A 195 9.20 19.86 3.37
C LEU A 195 9.84 18.58 3.94
N THR A 196 9.89 17.53 3.14
CA THR A 196 10.52 16.26 3.51
C THR A 196 12.04 16.26 3.33
N GLY A 197 12.57 17.19 2.52
CA GLY A 197 13.97 17.15 2.04
C GLY A 197 14.20 16.21 0.87
N ALA A 198 13.22 15.35 0.52
CA ALA A 198 13.29 14.49 -0.67
C ALA A 198 13.04 15.31 -1.95
N SER A 199 13.71 14.92 -3.05
CA SER A 199 13.48 15.47 -4.40
C SER A 199 12.95 14.44 -5.39
N ASP A 200 13.00 13.17 -5.02
CA ASP A 200 12.45 12.05 -5.79
C ASP A 200 11.00 11.82 -5.42
N ASP A 201 10.25 11.12 -6.28
CA ASP A 201 8.86 10.74 -6.01
C ASP A 201 8.77 9.93 -4.71
N LEU A 202 7.85 10.31 -3.82
CA LEU A 202 7.43 9.50 -2.69
C LEU A 202 6.17 8.72 -3.09
N ILE A 203 6.25 7.40 -3.07
CA ILE A 203 5.25 6.51 -3.68
C ILE A 203 4.28 5.94 -2.65
N SER A 204 4.77 5.66 -1.45
CA SER A 204 3.98 5.07 -0.38
C SER A 204 4.37 5.66 0.97
N LEU A 205 3.45 5.55 1.94
CA LEU A 205 3.75 5.92 3.33
C LEU A 205 2.94 5.04 4.28
N TRP A 206 3.50 4.87 5.47
CA TRP A 206 2.90 4.15 6.59
C TRP A 206 3.43 4.69 7.90
N GLY A 207 2.67 4.49 8.97
CA GLY A 207 3.12 4.84 10.31
C GLY A 207 2.50 3.96 11.39
N THR A 208 3.08 4.01 12.58
CA THR A 208 2.58 3.30 13.77
C THR A 208 2.00 4.27 14.80
N GLY A 209 2.03 5.56 14.49
CA GLY A 209 1.51 6.63 15.32
C GLY A 209 1.79 8.00 14.70
N PRO A 210 1.32 9.08 15.33
CA PRO A 210 1.47 10.45 14.81
C PRO A 210 2.94 10.91 14.72
N ASP A 211 3.83 10.32 15.51
CA ASP A 211 5.25 10.69 15.59
C ASP A 211 6.17 9.66 14.91
N HIS A 212 5.60 8.64 14.29
CA HIS A 212 6.36 7.54 13.66
C HIS A 212 5.79 7.24 12.29
N ILE A 213 6.22 8.03 11.27
CA ILE A 213 5.75 7.91 9.89
C ILE A 213 6.95 7.77 8.96
N LEU A 214 6.88 6.83 8.04
CA LEU A 214 7.87 6.58 7.01
C LEU A 214 7.22 6.65 5.64
N ALA A 215 7.69 7.56 4.79
CA ALA A 215 7.37 7.57 3.37
C ALA A 215 8.55 6.98 2.59
N VAL A 216 8.23 6.22 1.54
CA VAL A 216 9.23 5.57 0.68
C VAL A 216 8.97 5.88 -0.79
N GLY A 217 10.03 5.79 -1.62
CA GLY A 217 9.89 6.07 -3.03
C GLY A 217 11.19 5.93 -3.81
N GLY A 218 11.36 6.82 -4.81
CA GLY A 218 12.46 6.82 -5.76
C GLY A 218 12.19 5.94 -6.99
N ARG A 219 12.64 6.39 -8.15
CA ARG A 219 12.44 5.64 -9.41
C ARG A 219 13.65 4.79 -9.79
N GLY A 220 14.82 5.13 -9.31
CA GLY A 220 16.08 4.41 -9.55
C GLY A 220 16.66 3.81 -8.29
N ASN A 221 16.91 4.65 -7.29
CA ASN A 221 17.37 4.27 -5.95
C ASN A 221 16.25 4.46 -4.95
N GLY A 222 16.23 3.66 -3.90
CA GLY A 222 15.32 3.82 -2.78
C GLY A 222 15.51 5.18 -2.11
N VAL A 223 14.41 5.83 -1.78
CA VAL A 223 14.37 7.08 -1.02
C VAL A 223 13.40 6.88 0.12
N VAL A 224 13.77 7.37 1.29
CA VAL A 224 12.90 7.41 2.46
C VAL A 224 12.79 8.84 2.98
N ALA A 225 11.65 9.15 3.56
CA ALA A 225 11.43 10.34 4.36
C ALA A 225 10.76 9.91 5.66
N ARG A 226 11.40 10.21 6.79
CA ARG A 226 10.96 9.85 8.13
C ARG A 226 10.48 11.07 8.89
N TRP A 227 9.34 10.93 9.54
CA TRP A 227 8.83 11.84 10.55
C TRP A 227 9.04 11.24 11.95
N ASP A 228 9.73 11.96 12.82
CA ASP A 228 10.05 11.54 14.19
C ASP A 228 9.26 12.31 15.27
N GLY A 229 8.18 12.97 14.86
CA GLY A 229 7.36 13.83 15.74
C GLY A 229 7.85 15.27 15.82
N VAL A 230 9.02 15.58 15.25
CA VAL A 230 9.65 16.92 15.31
C VAL A 230 9.95 17.46 13.92
N ALA A 231 10.53 16.62 13.06
CA ALA A 231 10.97 17.06 11.73
C ALA A 231 10.96 15.89 10.73
N TRP A 232 10.70 16.21 9.46
CA TRP A 232 10.96 15.31 8.35
C TRP A 232 12.46 15.28 8.04
N GLN A 233 12.97 14.06 7.83
CA GLN A 233 14.35 13.81 7.40
C GLN A 233 14.32 12.82 6.25
N SER A 234 15.02 13.11 5.15
CA SER A 234 15.07 12.21 4.00
C SER A 234 16.47 11.69 3.73
N GLU A 235 16.52 10.45 3.26
CA GLU A 235 17.75 9.77 2.89
C GLU A 235 17.56 8.95 1.61
N ARG A 236 18.62 8.83 0.82
CA ARG A 236 18.70 7.94 -0.34
C ARG A 236 19.44 6.67 0.05
N LEU A 237 18.73 5.57 0.00
CA LEU A 237 19.21 4.25 0.43
C LEU A 237 19.93 3.53 -0.73
N THR A 238 21.20 3.85 -0.95
CA THR A 238 22.01 3.20 -1.99
C THR A 238 22.74 1.98 -1.38
N PRO A 239 22.70 0.77 -2.02
CA PRO A 239 22.27 0.49 -3.40
C PRO A 239 20.82 -0.01 -3.56
N LEU A 240 19.95 0.22 -2.59
CA LEU A 240 18.57 -0.26 -2.65
C LEU A 240 17.83 0.35 -3.85
N PRO A 241 17.14 -0.45 -4.69
CA PRO A 241 16.33 0.07 -5.79
C PRO A 241 15.15 0.92 -5.32
N GLY A 242 14.43 1.57 -6.25
CA GLY A 242 13.23 2.34 -5.94
C GLY A 242 12.18 1.52 -5.20
N LEU A 243 11.53 2.14 -4.23
CA LEU A 243 10.55 1.51 -3.34
C LEU A 243 9.13 1.95 -3.72
N ASN A 244 8.20 1.00 -3.74
CA ASN A 244 6.80 1.21 -4.11
C ASN A 244 5.84 1.04 -2.93
N GLY A 245 6.20 0.25 -1.93
CA GLY A 245 5.36 -0.07 -0.78
C GLY A 245 6.13 -0.07 0.52
N VAL A 246 5.46 0.28 1.59
CA VAL A 246 5.94 0.19 2.97
C VAL A 246 4.81 -0.21 3.91
N TRP A 247 5.14 -1.08 4.86
CA TRP A 247 4.35 -1.37 6.03
C TRP A 247 5.28 -1.46 7.24
N MET A 248 4.91 -0.86 8.36
CA MET A 248 5.77 -0.79 9.54
C MET A 248 5.07 -1.39 10.75
N ARG A 249 5.84 -2.12 11.55
CA ARG A 249 5.42 -2.67 12.83
C ARG A 249 5.63 -1.66 13.96
N ALA A 250 4.95 -1.91 15.08
CA ALA A 250 5.08 -1.08 16.28
C ALA A 250 6.49 -1.08 16.91
N ASP A 251 7.32 -2.07 16.59
CA ASP A 251 8.74 -2.15 17.02
C ASP A 251 9.69 -1.25 16.21
N GLY A 252 9.19 -0.57 15.19
CA GLY A 252 9.97 0.32 14.35
C GLY A 252 10.63 -0.36 13.14
N VAL A 253 10.37 -1.64 12.89
CA VAL A 253 10.84 -2.32 11.68
C VAL A 253 9.87 -2.02 10.52
N ALA A 254 10.38 -1.36 9.49
CA ALA A 254 9.64 -1.07 8.26
C ALA A 254 9.95 -2.12 7.19
N HIS A 255 8.93 -2.87 6.78
CA HIS A 255 9.01 -3.78 5.66
C HIS A 255 8.73 -3.01 4.37
N VAL A 256 9.59 -3.18 3.37
CA VAL A 256 9.52 -2.45 2.10
C VAL A 256 9.46 -3.37 0.90
N ALA A 257 8.74 -2.92 -0.12
CA ALA A 257 8.59 -3.57 -1.41
C ALA A 257 9.02 -2.61 -2.52
N GLY A 258 9.70 -3.11 -3.55
CA GLY A 258 10.24 -2.25 -4.59
C GLY A 258 10.44 -2.91 -5.94
N ILE A 259 11.00 -2.14 -6.85
CA ILE A 259 11.30 -2.60 -8.20
C ILE A 259 12.35 -3.71 -8.22
N ARG A 260 12.40 -4.47 -9.32
CA ARG A 260 13.34 -5.59 -9.54
C ARG A 260 13.25 -6.68 -8.48
N GLY A 261 12.03 -6.98 -8.01
CA GLY A 261 11.79 -8.05 -7.05
C GLY A 261 12.33 -7.79 -5.65
N THR A 262 12.56 -6.54 -5.29
CA THR A 262 13.13 -6.16 -4.00
C THR A 262 12.09 -6.24 -2.90
N LEU A 263 12.41 -6.99 -1.85
CA LEU A 263 11.77 -6.95 -0.54
C LEU A 263 12.86 -6.75 0.52
N GLY A 264 12.56 -5.98 1.56
CA GLY A 264 13.56 -5.71 2.60
C GLY A 264 12.97 -5.16 3.88
N THR A 265 13.83 -4.90 4.84
CA THR A 265 13.52 -4.21 6.10
C THR A 265 14.43 -3.01 6.30
N ILE A 266 13.89 -1.98 6.92
CA ILE A 266 14.57 -0.75 7.28
C ILE A 266 14.28 -0.48 8.75
N ASP A 267 15.31 -0.24 9.54
CA ASP A 267 15.14 0.27 10.90
C ASP A 267 14.66 1.73 10.86
N PHE A 268 13.56 2.02 11.53
CA PHE A 268 12.94 3.33 11.51
C PHE A 268 13.83 4.43 12.11
N VAL A 269 14.63 4.12 13.13
CA VAL A 269 15.43 5.11 13.84
C VAL A 269 16.71 5.44 13.10
N THR A 270 17.42 4.41 12.65
CA THR A 270 18.72 4.56 12.00
C THR A 270 18.63 4.74 10.49
N LEU A 271 17.49 4.35 9.88
CA LEU A 271 17.27 4.24 8.43
C LEU A 271 18.22 3.23 7.76
N GLU A 272 18.86 2.36 8.53
CA GLU A 272 19.71 1.31 7.99
C GLU A 272 18.86 0.20 7.36
N VAL A 273 19.32 -0.30 6.23
CA VAL A 273 18.72 -1.47 5.57
C VAL A 273 19.26 -2.72 6.26
N GLU A 274 18.40 -3.43 6.98
CA GLU A 274 18.78 -4.62 7.74
C GLU A 274 18.71 -5.89 6.91
N GLU A 275 17.68 -5.99 6.03
CA GLU A 275 17.48 -7.11 5.13
C GLU A 275 17.16 -6.59 3.74
N ALA A 276 17.70 -7.20 2.69
CA ALA A 276 17.30 -6.99 1.32
C ALA A 276 17.39 -8.30 0.54
N SER A 277 16.29 -8.69 -0.07
CA SER A 277 16.16 -9.91 -0.88
C SER A 277 15.62 -9.56 -2.26
N ILE A 278 16.09 -10.26 -3.28
CA ILE A 278 15.55 -10.21 -4.63
C ILE A 278 14.93 -11.58 -4.91
N LEU A 279 13.60 -11.63 -4.89
CA LEU A 279 12.87 -12.91 -5.03
C LEU A 279 12.39 -13.19 -6.45
N ASP A 280 12.19 -12.13 -7.23
CA ASP A 280 11.62 -12.19 -8.56
C ASP A 280 12.32 -11.18 -9.48
N SER A 281 12.11 -11.26 -10.78
CA SER A 281 12.57 -10.25 -11.74
C SER A 281 11.53 -9.14 -11.96
N ARG A 282 10.29 -9.38 -11.53
CA ARG A 282 9.17 -8.42 -11.59
C ARG A 282 9.20 -7.48 -10.40
N ASP A 283 8.41 -6.42 -10.46
CA ASP A 283 8.37 -5.42 -9.42
C ASP A 283 7.35 -5.79 -8.33
N PHE A 284 7.71 -5.62 -7.05
CA PHE A 284 6.74 -5.57 -5.98
C PHE A 284 6.19 -4.15 -5.86
N HIS A 285 4.86 -4.03 -5.64
CA HIS A 285 4.19 -2.74 -5.53
C HIS A 285 3.69 -2.46 -4.11
N SER A 286 3.26 -3.47 -3.40
CA SER A 286 2.72 -3.32 -2.05
C SER A 286 3.22 -4.43 -1.14
N VAL A 287 3.37 -4.10 0.12
CA VAL A 287 3.61 -5.05 1.22
C VAL A 287 2.68 -4.68 2.37
N PHE A 288 2.12 -5.68 3.02
CA PHE A 288 1.22 -5.51 4.16
C PHE A 288 1.41 -6.65 5.16
N GLY A 289 1.42 -6.30 6.43
CA GLY A 289 1.58 -7.24 7.53
C GLY A 289 0.40 -7.23 8.49
N THR A 290 0.20 -8.39 9.10
CA THR A 290 -0.72 -8.61 10.21
C THR A 290 0.01 -9.40 11.29
N GLU A 291 -0.64 -9.73 12.41
CA GLU A 291 -0.06 -10.64 13.40
C GLU A 291 0.36 -11.96 12.73
N GLY A 292 1.66 -12.25 12.75
CA GLY A 292 2.25 -13.51 12.30
C GLY A 292 2.38 -13.69 10.79
N ARG A 293 1.98 -12.71 9.94
CA ARG A 293 2.02 -12.85 8.48
C ARG A 293 2.37 -11.55 7.77
N LEU A 294 3.22 -11.67 6.76
CA LEU A 294 3.56 -10.59 5.82
C LEU A 294 3.25 -11.06 4.41
N VAL A 295 2.59 -10.22 3.61
CA VAL A 295 2.27 -10.48 2.21
C VAL A 295 2.79 -9.35 1.34
N ALA A 296 3.41 -9.67 0.21
CA ALA A 296 3.88 -8.72 -0.78
C ALA A 296 3.32 -9.09 -2.16
N VAL A 297 2.85 -8.08 -2.89
CA VAL A 297 2.25 -8.27 -4.21
C VAL A 297 2.85 -7.31 -5.24
N GLY A 298 2.75 -7.70 -6.52
CA GLY A 298 3.29 -6.91 -7.61
C GLY A 298 3.00 -7.53 -8.97
N GLY A 299 3.93 -7.34 -9.92
CA GLY A 299 3.81 -7.89 -11.25
C GLY A 299 4.84 -7.34 -12.23
N ASN A 300 4.66 -7.60 -13.52
CA ASN A 300 5.47 -7.03 -14.59
C ASN A 300 5.04 -5.58 -14.91
N LEU A 301 5.09 -4.70 -13.89
CA LEU A 301 4.50 -3.34 -13.90
C LEU A 301 5.09 -2.41 -14.97
N SER A 302 6.28 -2.68 -15.45
CA SER A 302 6.93 -1.94 -16.55
C SER A 302 6.44 -2.35 -17.94
N SER A 303 5.61 -3.41 -18.05
CA SER A 303 5.08 -3.87 -19.34
C SER A 303 3.97 -2.94 -19.84
N SER A 304 4.12 -2.43 -21.05
CA SER A 304 3.09 -1.61 -21.71
C SER A 304 2.09 -2.41 -22.53
N ALA A 305 2.36 -3.72 -22.70
CA ALA A 305 1.50 -4.63 -23.46
C ALA A 305 1.45 -5.99 -22.76
N GLY A 306 0.31 -6.68 -22.88
CA GLY A 306 0.14 -8.01 -22.29
C GLY A 306 1.13 -9.06 -22.82
N PRO A 307 1.27 -10.21 -22.16
CA PRO A 307 0.44 -10.58 -20.99
C PRO A 307 0.83 -9.80 -19.71
N PHE A 308 -0.17 -9.33 -19.01
CA PHE A 308 0.00 -8.73 -17.69
C PHE A 308 -0.01 -9.84 -16.64
N THR A 309 1.03 -9.90 -15.81
CA THR A 309 1.19 -11.00 -14.85
C THR A 309 1.45 -10.45 -13.45
N GLY A 310 0.75 -11.00 -12.47
CA GLY A 310 0.93 -10.69 -11.07
C GLY A 310 1.96 -11.58 -10.39
N ILE A 311 2.37 -11.16 -9.20
CA ILE A 311 3.12 -11.95 -8.22
C ILE A 311 2.53 -11.73 -6.83
N ALA A 312 2.52 -12.78 -6.02
CA ALA A 312 2.10 -12.73 -4.62
C ALA A 312 3.01 -13.63 -3.79
N TYR A 313 3.68 -13.06 -2.80
CA TYR A 313 4.56 -13.76 -1.89
C TYR A 313 4.13 -13.51 -0.45
N GLU A 314 4.40 -14.47 0.42
CA GLU A 314 4.14 -14.38 1.85
C GLU A 314 5.27 -14.96 2.67
N ARG A 315 5.40 -14.51 3.92
CA ARG A 315 6.22 -15.15 4.96
C ARG A 315 5.56 -15.02 6.33
N GLY A 316 5.94 -15.89 7.24
CA GLY A 316 5.62 -15.72 8.65
C GLY A 316 6.40 -14.55 9.26
N LEU A 317 5.79 -13.86 10.22
CA LEU A 317 6.47 -12.91 11.10
C LEU A 317 6.69 -13.61 12.45
N ALA A 318 7.91 -13.57 12.95
CA ALA A 318 8.19 -14.06 14.30
C ALA A 318 7.46 -13.17 15.32
N SER A 319 6.96 -13.79 16.38
CA SER A 319 6.15 -13.12 17.42
C SER A 319 6.92 -12.09 18.27
N ASN A 320 8.24 -11.97 18.07
CA ASN A 320 9.14 -11.10 18.83
C ASN A 320 10.06 -10.27 17.92
N GLU A 321 9.77 -10.16 16.62
CA GLU A 321 10.47 -9.27 15.71
C GLU A 321 9.60 -8.04 15.38
#